data_cdbdb21e51633e74ac2106a2b2863fd1
#
_entry.id   cdbdb21e51633e74ac2106a2b2863fd1
#
_cell.length_a   1.000
_cell.length_b   1.000
_cell.length_c   1.000
_cell.angle_alpha   90.00
_cell.angle_beta   90.00
_cell.angle_gamma   90.00
#
_symmetry.space_group_name_H-M   'P 1'
#
loop_
_entity.id
_entity.type
_entity.pdbx_description
1 polymer ?
#
loop_
_entity_poly.entity_id
_entity_poly.type
_entity_poly.pdbx_seq_one_letter_code
_entity_poly.pdbx_strand_id
1 'polypeptide(L)'
;MRDRDFFAFCTGLKPPELKAIGELSWVRHLIQGAVLYYPGEPGKAFYIINHGVLEALPQKTRHNTKSVFLGRGDITGEVEVFLDIRRTHLVRAHEAASLQCFPRANFAELLRLVPSFYQYVCAQMAYRLFAERDLACEQNHSLELSGRISNFDLTTIHQTVVSSGQTGELTIKDENAEPLGAFYFESGRLRAGQFQHLTGEDAFWQLFLSDKLSGTFSFSVGERPLTDWIESGQIRRSGGEMLITALQFRDEFQALKKRLHQKSETLRARTTQLHWNDGAPDQLREVAEQVLELLSQGGKSMDDLYRQCSVCELKIYQVVTELLYSDQVFFTPEADQPSGEMPSTTKIDAKGENAQLTRP
;
A
#
# COMPACT_ATOMS: atom_id res chain seq x y z
N MET A 1 0.79 -5.21 11.77
CA MET A 1 1.74 -6.30 11.41
C MET A 1 3.11 -5.70 11.21
N ARG A 2 4.15 -6.19 11.91
CA ARG A 2 5.45 -5.51 12.02
C ARG A 2 6.18 -5.50 10.67
N ASP A 3 6.86 -4.40 10.41
CA ASP A 3 7.75 -4.12 9.28
C ASP A 3 8.56 -5.36 8.84
N ARG A 4 8.34 -5.80 7.62
CA ARG A 4 9.03 -6.91 6.97
C ARG A 4 10.34 -6.46 6.31
N ASP A 5 10.65 -5.19 6.42
CA ASP A 5 11.87 -4.58 5.90
C ASP A 5 13.09 -5.04 6.71
N PHE A 6 14.18 -5.35 6.02
CA PHE A 6 15.43 -5.75 6.67
C PHE A 6 15.97 -4.65 7.60
N PHE A 7 15.78 -3.39 7.24
CA PHE A 7 16.14 -2.28 8.11
C PHE A 7 15.33 -2.30 9.42
N ALA A 8 14.02 -2.52 9.33
CA ALA A 8 13.16 -2.63 10.51
C ALA A 8 13.53 -3.84 11.37
N PHE A 9 13.89 -4.98 10.75
CA PHE A 9 14.44 -6.11 11.47
C PHE A 9 15.71 -5.72 12.23
N CYS A 10 16.67 -5.05 11.57
CA CYS A 10 17.92 -4.61 12.19
C CYS A 10 17.71 -3.63 13.36
N THR A 11 16.72 -2.73 13.28
CA THR A 11 16.42 -1.80 14.38
C THR A 11 15.88 -2.48 15.63
N GLY A 12 15.34 -3.69 15.50
CA GLY A 12 14.88 -4.52 16.62
C GLY A 12 15.97 -5.37 17.28
N LEU A 13 17.18 -5.42 16.71
CA LEU A 13 18.29 -6.22 17.20
C LEU A 13 19.03 -5.54 18.37
N LYS A 14 19.62 -6.37 19.24
CA LYS A 14 20.56 -5.88 20.25
C LYS A 14 21.88 -5.45 19.61
N PRO A 15 22.62 -4.52 20.22
CA PRO A 15 23.89 -4.06 19.66
C PRO A 15 24.90 -5.17 19.27
N PRO A 16 25.10 -6.27 20.05
CA PRO A 16 25.95 -7.37 19.63
C PRO A 16 25.45 -8.12 18.41
N GLU A 17 24.12 -8.30 18.28
CA GLU A 17 23.50 -8.95 17.13
C GLU A 17 23.63 -8.11 15.87
N LEU A 18 23.41 -6.79 15.98
CA LEU A 18 23.58 -5.87 14.87
C LEU A 18 25.05 -5.83 14.41
N LYS A 19 26.01 -5.86 15.34
CA LYS A 19 27.44 -5.96 15.05
C LYS A 19 27.74 -7.26 14.27
N ALA A 20 27.19 -8.39 14.70
CA ALA A 20 27.36 -9.68 14.03
C ALA A 20 26.81 -9.66 12.59
N ILE A 21 25.66 -9.04 12.34
CA ILE A 21 25.15 -8.80 10.98
C ILE A 21 26.17 -8.04 10.14
N GLY A 22 26.72 -6.95 10.67
CA GLY A 22 27.71 -6.12 9.97
C GLY A 22 29.04 -6.84 9.67
N GLU A 23 29.51 -7.70 10.57
CA GLU A 23 30.77 -8.46 10.41
C GLU A 23 30.63 -9.68 9.51
N LEU A 24 29.45 -10.31 9.48
CA LEU A 24 29.20 -11.55 8.73
C LEU A 24 28.54 -11.34 7.37
N SER A 25 28.27 -10.10 7.00
CA SER A 25 27.67 -9.70 5.72
C SER A 25 28.31 -8.41 5.20
N TRP A 26 28.07 -8.07 3.92
CA TRP A 26 28.53 -6.82 3.35
C TRP A 26 27.51 -6.24 2.37
N VAL A 27 27.62 -4.94 2.11
CA VAL A 27 26.78 -4.25 1.11
C VAL A 27 27.42 -4.32 -0.26
N ARG A 28 26.62 -4.65 -1.28
CA ARG A 28 26.98 -4.59 -2.71
C ARG A 28 26.09 -3.62 -3.44
N HIS A 29 26.68 -2.74 -4.23
CA HIS A 29 25.97 -1.82 -5.09
C HIS A 29 26.02 -2.30 -6.54
N LEU A 30 24.89 -2.21 -7.22
CA LEU A 30 24.75 -2.53 -8.63
C LEU A 30 24.22 -1.29 -9.36
N ILE A 31 24.84 -0.96 -10.48
CA ILE A 31 24.29 -0.01 -11.44
C ILE A 31 23.20 -0.66 -12.27
N GLN A 32 22.31 0.14 -12.83
CA GLN A 32 21.26 -0.36 -13.73
C GLN A 32 21.84 -1.27 -14.83
N GLY A 33 21.18 -2.41 -15.10
CA GLY A 33 21.60 -3.41 -16.07
C GLY A 33 22.70 -4.36 -15.60
N ALA A 34 23.38 -4.09 -14.45
CA ALA A 34 24.44 -4.95 -13.94
C ALA A 34 23.87 -6.32 -13.52
N VAL A 35 24.56 -7.40 -13.90
CA VAL A 35 24.19 -8.76 -13.54
C VAL A 35 24.68 -9.09 -12.14
N LEU A 36 23.79 -9.62 -11.29
CA LEU A 36 24.11 -10.10 -9.96
C LEU A 36 24.74 -11.48 -10.02
N TYR A 37 24.11 -12.40 -10.76
CA TYR A 37 24.63 -13.75 -11.05
C TYR A 37 23.97 -14.37 -12.29
N TYR A 38 24.64 -15.33 -12.88
CA TYR A 38 24.17 -16.10 -14.04
C TYR A 38 23.68 -17.50 -13.65
N PRO A 39 22.76 -18.10 -14.44
CA PRO A 39 22.41 -19.51 -14.28
C PRO A 39 23.65 -20.39 -14.39
N GLY A 40 23.72 -21.44 -13.57
CA GLY A 40 24.84 -22.37 -13.54
C GLY A 40 26.02 -21.98 -12.64
N GLU A 41 26.08 -20.74 -12.14
CA GLU A 41 27.04 -20.32 -11.13
C GLU A 41 26.79 -21.00 -9.77
N PRO A 42 27.84 -21.22 -8.95
CA PRO A 42 27.65 -21.78 -7.61
C PRO A 42 26.93 -20.78 -6.68
N GLY A 43 25.97 -21.27 -5.89
CA GLY A 43 25.23 -20.50 -4.89
C GLY A 43 26.08 -20.16 -3.66
N LYS A 44 27.02 -19.22 -3.76
CA LYS A 44 27.95 -18.85 -2.68
C LYS A 44 27.39 -17.88 -1.63
N ALA A 45 26.36 -17.12 -1.97
CA ALA A 45 25.71 -16.14 -1.10
C ALA A 45 24.25 -15.96 -1.50
N PHE A 46 23.42 -15.53 -0.57
CA PHE A 46 22.10 -14.97 -0.86
C PHE A 46 22.08 -13.47 -0.55
N TYR A 47 21.07 -12.78 -1.01
CA TYR A 47 21.02 -11.34 -1.03
C TYR A 47 19.66 -10.85 -0.53
N ILE A 48 19.68 -9.79 0.28
CA ILE A 48 18.48 -9.03 0.67
C ILE A 48 18.58 -7.66 -0.01
N ILE A 49 17.51 -7.20 -0.62
CA ILE A 49 17.49 -5.93 -1.33
C ILE A 49 17.23 -4.81 -0.33
N ASN A 50 18.21 -3.92 -0.15
CA ASN A 50 18.08 -2.73 0.70
C ASN A 50 17.37 -1.58 -0.04
N HIS A 51 17.67 -1.43 -1.35
CA HIS A 51 17.13 -0.38 -2.20
C HIS A 51 17.23 -0.79 -3.67
N GLY A 52 16.34 -0.28 -4.52
CA GLY A 52 16.30 -0.55 -5.94
C GLY A 52 15.50 -1.82 -6.28
N VAL A 53 15.49 -2.16 -7.56
CA VAL A 53 14.73 -3.29 -8.11
C VAL A 53 15.65 -4.23 -8.89
N LEU A 54 15.54 -5.52 -8.62
CA LEU A 54 16.17 -6.57 -9.40
C LEU A 54 15.13 -7.25 -10.30
N GLU A 55 15.58 -7.73 -11.44
CA GLU A 55 14.83 -8.57 -12.35
C GLU A 55 15.43 -9.98 -12.37
N ALA A 56 14.62 -10.97 -12.01
CA ALA A 56 14.96 -12.36 -12.10
C ALA A 56 14.34 -12.95 -13.39
N LEU A 57 15.20 -13.43 -14.28
CA LEU A 57 14.82 -14.00 -15.57
C LEU A 57 14.93 -15.52 -15.49
N PRO A 58 13.83 -16.27 -15.65
CA PRO A 58 13.90 -17.74 -15.66
C PRO A 58 14.69 -18.25 -16.85
N GLN A 59 15.31 -19.40 -16.71
CA GLN A 59 15.87 -20.11 -17.85
C GLN A 59 14.73 -20.42 -18.82
N LYS A 60 14.88 -20.07 -20.11
CA LYS A 60 13.87 -20.29 -21.16
C LYS A 60 13.51 -21.78 -21.23
N THR A 61 12.46 -22.16 -20.55
CA THR A 61 11.74 -23.43 -20.76
C THR A 61 10.46 -23.10 -21.53
N ARG A 62 9.93 -24.06 -22.28
CA ARG A 62 8.76 -23.88 -23.17
C ARG A 62 7.51 -23.27 -22.49
N HIS A 63 7.48 -23.19 -21.16
CA HIS A 63 6.31 -22.77 -20.37
C HIS A 63 6.55 -21.63 -19.38
N ASN A 64 7.77 -21.09 -19.25
CA ASN A 64 8.02 -19.98 -18.33
C ASN A 64 8.99 -18.95 -18.93
N THR A 65 8.44 -17.84 -19.43
CA THR A 65 9.18 -16.72 -20.04
C THR A 65 9.08 -15.43 -19.24
N LYS A 66 8.53 -15.50 -18.02
CA LYS A 66 8.18 -14.29 -17.27
C LYS A 66 9.29 -13.87 -16.32
N SER A 67 9.63 -12.59 -16.38
CA SER A 67 10.50 -11.95 -15.39
C SER A 67 9.76 -11.77 -14.08
N VAL A 68 10.47 -11.98 -12.97
CA VAL A 68 9.99 -11.62 -11.63
C VAL A 68 10.81 -10.43 -11.15
N PHE A 69 10.12 -9.39 -10.70
CA PHE A 69 10.75 -8.22 -10.12
C PHE A 69 10.81 -8.35 -8.62
N LEU A 70 11.97 -8.04 -8.06
CA LEU A 70 12.27 -8.14 -6.64
C LEU A 70 12.65 -6.75 -6.13
N GLY A 71 11.97 -6.28 -5.10
CA GLY A 71 12.16 -4.96 -4.52
C GLY A 71 12.74 -4.99 -3.10
N ARG A 72 12.72 -3.84 -2.44
CA ARG A 72 13.25 -3.67 -1.09
C ARG A 72 12.64 -4.69 -0.11
N GLY A 73 13.51 -5.35 0.66
CA GLY A 73 13.14 -6.38 1.63
C GLY A 73 13.04 -7.79 1.05
N ASP A 74 12.97 -7.94 -0.29
CA ASP A 74 12.95 -9.26 -0.91
C ASP A 74 14.32 -9.93 -0.81
N ILE A 75 14.27 -11.27 -0.81
CA ILE A 75 15.44 -12.13 -0.78
C ILE A 75 15.64 -12.77 -2.17
N THR A 76 16.88 -12.94 -2.60
CA THR A 76 17.22 -13.69 -3.81
C THR A 76 18.46 -14.56 -3.63
N GLY A 77 18.46 -15.71 -4.30
CA GLY A 77 19.57 -16.65 -4.26
C GLY A 77 19.64 -17.50 -3.01
N GLU A 78 18.64 -17.45 -2.15
CA GLU A 78 18.54 -18.23 -0.91
C GLU A 78 18.29 -19.70 -1.19
N VAL A 79 17.44 -20.01 -2.16
CA VAL A 79 17.09 -21.40 -2.54
C VAL A 79 18.35 -22.18 -2.91
N GLU A 80 19.19 -21.62 -3.76
CA GLU A 80 20.40 -22.28 -4.22
C GLU A 80 21.45 -22.41 -3.11
N VAL A 81 21.48 -21.46 -2.16
CA VAL A 81 22.37 -21.52 -0.99
C VAL A 81 21.92 -22.60 -0.02
N PHE A 82 20.62 -22.71 0.26
CA PHE A 82 20.08 -23.68 1.23
C PHE A 82 20.00 -25.09 0.67
N LEU A 83 19.69 -25.24 -0.63
CA LEU A 83 19.63 -26.55 -1.29
C LEU A 83 20.99 -27.04 -1.83
N ASP A 84 22.03 -26.21 -1.75
CA ASP A 84 23.36 -26.53 -2.29
C ASP A 84 23.37 -26.85 -3.79
N ILE A 85 22.60 -26.07 -4.54
CA ILE A 85 22.47 -26.20 -5.98
C ILE A 85 23.10 -25.02 -6.71
N ARG A 86 23.28 -25.15 -8.02
CA ARG A 86 23.71 -24.06 -8.88
C ARG A 86 22.58 -23.07 -9.12
N ARG A 87 22.92 -21.79 -9.42
CA ARG A 87 21.96 -20.75 -9.77
C ARG A 87 21.04 -21.23 -10.90
N THR A 88 19.74 -21.05 -10.69
CA THR A 88 18.70 -21.47 -11.62
C THR A 88 18.22 -20.36 -12.54
N HIS A 89 18.45 -19.10 -12.15
CA HIS A 89 17.97 -17.91 -12.84
C HIS A 89 19.11 -16.93 -13.12
N LEU A 90 18.94 -16.09 -14.17
CA LEU A 90 19.72 -14.87 -14.31
C LEU A 90 19.05 -13.80 -13.46
N VAL A 91 19.83 -13.11 -12.63
CA VAL A 91 19.34 -11.95 -11.89
C VAL A 91 20.19 -10.73 -12.23
N ARG A 92 19.54 -9.64 -12.57
CA ARG A 92 20.18 -8.35 -12.91
C ARG A 92 19.48 -7.18 -12.22
N ALA A 93 20.16 -6.08 -12.10
CA ALA A 93 19.61 -4.84 -11.61
C ALA A 93 18.71 -4.21 -12.70
N HIS A 94 17.40 -4.11 -12.43
CA HIS A 94 16.47 -3.38 -13.29
C HIS A 94 16.72 -1.87 -13.19
N GLU A 95 17.01 -1.41 -11.99
CA GLU A 95 17.50 -0.06 -11.68
C GLU A 95 18.69 -0.14 -10.71
N ALA A 96 19.35 0.99 -10.42
CA ALA A 96 20.45 0.98 -9.46
C ALA A 96 20.00 0.43 -8.10
N ALA A 97 20.73 -0.58 -7.60
CA ALA A 97 20.32 -1.34 -6.42
C ALA A 97 21.45 -1.44 -5.37
N SER A 98 21.04 -1.54 -4.12
CA SER A 98 21.90 -1.81 -2.97
C SER A 98 21.43 -3.08 -2.27
N LEU A 99 22.32 -4.03 -2.08
CA LEU A 99 22.03 -5.37 -1.59
C LEU A 99 22.86 -5.66 -0.35
N GLN A 100 22.26 -6.32 0.65
CA GLN A 100 22.99 -6.96 1.74
C GLN A 100 23.33 -8.38 1.34
N CYS A 101 24.60 -8.72 1.31
CA CYS A 101 25.12 -10.02 0.85
C CYS A 101 25.44 -10.90 2.05
N PHE A 102 24.89 -12.09 2.10
CA PHE A 102 25.13 -13.08 3.15
C PHE A 102 25.84 -14.32 2.56
N PRO A 103 27.16 -14.50 2.84
CA PRO A 103 27.88 -15.63 2.37
C PRO A 103 27.41 -16.91 3.03
N ARG A 104 27.30 -17.99 2.25
CA ARG A 104 26.97 -19.31 2.78
C ARG A 104 27.90 -19.75 3.91
N ALA A 105 29.19 -19.45 3.78
CA ALA A 105 30.20 -19.82 4.77
C ALA A 105 29.93 -19.22 6.16
N ASN A 106 29.31 -18.04 6.22
CA ASN A 106 29.05 -17.33 7.46
C ASN A 106 27.66 -17.64 8.05
N PHE A 107 26.83 -18.39 7.33
CA PHE A 107 25.41 -18.54 7.68
C PHE A 107 25.22 -19.29 9.00
N ALA A 108 25.96 -20.36 9.26
CA ALA A 108 25.87 -21.11 10.53
C ALA A 108 26.26 -20.25 11.74
N GLU A 109 27.31 -19.43 11.60
CA GLU A 109 27.73 -18.52 12.65
C GLU A 109 26.73 -17.38 12.86
N LEU A 110 26.18 -16.84 11.77
CA LEU A 110 25.14 -15.81 11.81
C LEU A 110 23.92 -16.31 12.58
N LEU A 111 23.44 -17.53 12.31
CA LEU A 111 22.30 -18.11 13.02
C LEU A 111 22.59 -18.33 14.52
N ARG A 112 23.82 -18.66 14.87
CA ARG A 112 24.24 -18.82 16.25
C ARG A 112 24.25 -17.49 17.02
N LEU A 113 24.73 -16.42 16.38
CA LEU A 113 24.85 -15.08 16.98
C LEU A 113 23.54 -14.27 16.92
N VAL A 114 22.71 -14.49 15.90
CA VAL A 114 21.45 -13.79 15.66
C VAL A 114 20.33 -14.80 15.37
N PRO A 115 19.81 -15.53 16.37
CA PRO A 115 18.81 -16.57 16.14
C PRO A 115 17.51 -16.04 15.48
N SER A 116 17.13 -14.80 15.77
CA SER A 116 15.96 -14.13 15.16
C SER A 116 16.10 -13.94 13.64
N PHE A 117 17.32 -13.97 13.10
CA PHE A 117 17.56 -13.88 11.68
C PHE A 117 16.98 -15.08 10.91
N TYR A 118 17.00 -16.28 11.51
CA TYR A 118 16.34 -17.44 10.92
C TYR A 118 14.83 -17.23 10.76
N GLN A 119 14.18 -16.70 11.80
CA GLN A 119 12.75 -16.42 11.73
C GLN A 119 12.43 -15.37 10.66
N TYR A 120 13.28 -14.35 10.53
CA TYR A 120 13.14 -13.34 9.48
C TYR A 120 13.24 -13.98 8.09
N VAL A 121 14.28 -14.78 7.81
CA VAL A 121 14.46 -15.44 6.51
C VAL A 121 13.30 -16.39 6.20
N CYS A 122 12.90 -17.24 7.17
CA CYS A 122 11.77 -18.14 7.00
C CYS A 122 10.46 -17.39 6.73
N ALA A 123 10.22 -16.28 7.41
CA ALA A 123 9.05 -15.45 7.17
C ALA A 123 9.06 -14.89 5.73
N GLN A 124 10.18 -14.38 5.25
CA GLN A 124 10.29 -13.88 3.88
C GLN A 124 10.01 -14.99 2.84
N MET A 125 10.57 -16.20 3.05
CA MET A 125 10.31 -17.33 2.17
C MET A 125 8.84 -17.77 2.20
N ALA A 126 8.24 -17.86 3.39
CA ALA A 126 6.84 -18.23 3.55
C ALA A 126 5.90 -17.23 2.85
N TYR A 127 6.19 -15.94 2.94
CA TYR A 127 5.43 -14.90 2.24
C TYR A 127 5.54 -14.99 0.73
N ARG A 128 6.73 -15.31 0.22
CA ARG A 128 6.92 -15.51 -1.22
C ARG A 128 6.13 -16.71 -1.72
N LEU A 129 6.18 -17.84 -1.00
CA LEU A 129 5.37 -19.01 -1.31
C LEU A 129 3.86 -18.73 -1.25
N PHE A 130 3.43 -17.97 -0.27
CA PHE A 130 2.02 -17.57 -0.16
C PHE A 130 1.61 -16.71 -1.35
N ALA A 131 2.39 -15.68 -1.69
CA ALA A 131 2.13 -14.83 -2.86
C ALA A 131 2.14 -15.63 -4.18
N GLU A 132 3.06 -16.59 -4.34
CA GLU A 132 3.12 -17.46 -5.52
C GLU A 132 1.89 -18.40 -5.61
N ARG A 133 1.36 -18.88 -4.48
CA ARG A 133 0.13 -19.71 -4.46
C ARG A 133 -1.12 -18.93 -4.83
N ASP A 134 -1.27 -17.71 -4.34
CA ASP A 134 -2.39 -16.85 -4.70
C ASP A 134 -2.37 -16.50 -6.19
N LEU A 135 -1.16 -16.25 -6.74
CA LEU A 135 -0.96 -16.03 -8.17
C LEU A 135 -1.23 -17.29 -9.01
N ALA A 136 -0.97 -18.49 -8.48
CA ALA A 136 -1.24 -19.75 -9.18
C ALA A 136 -2.73 -20.11 -9.25
N CYS A 137 -3.53 -19.66 -8.30
CA CYS A 137 -5.00 -19.86 -8.33
C CYS A 137 -5.70 -19.00 -9.41
N GLU A 138 -5.05 -17.94 -9.90
CA GLU A 138 -5.57 -17.06 -10.96
C GLU A 138 -5.05 -17.47 -12.38
N GLN A 139 -4.66 -18.70 -12.60
CA GLN A 139 -3.90 -19.22 -13.76
C GLN A 139 -4.59 -19.14 -15.14
N ASN A 140 -5.40 -18.14 -15.43
CA ASN A 140 -5.82 -17.89 -16.81
C ASN A 140 -5.32 -16.55 -17.40
N HIS A 141 -4.58 -15.73 -16.64
CA HIS A 141 -4.02 -14.49 -17.15
C HIS A 141 -2.49 -14.49 -17.05
N SER A 142 -1.82 -14.07 -18.09
CA SER A 142 -0.37 -13.96 -18.13
C SER A 142 0.10 -12.81 -17.23
N LEU A 143 0.62 -13.14 -16.02
CA LEU A 143 1.22 -12.15 -15.12
C LEU A 143 2.62 -11.75 -15.62
N GLU A 144 2.84 -10.49 -15.90
CA GLU A 144 4.16 -10.01 -16.35
C GLU A 144 4.92 -9.25 -15.27
N LEU A 145 4.20 -8.65 -14.32
CA LEU A 145 4.78 -7.91 -13.21
C LEU A 145 3.95 -8.14 -11.95
N SER A 146 4.57 -8.53 -10.85
CA SER A 146 3.88 -8.68 -9.57
C SER A 146 4.84 -8.48 -8.40
N GLY A 147 4.30 -8.07 -7.25
CA GLY A 147 5.09 -7.85 -6.06
C GLY A 147 4.26 -7.34 -4.89
N ARG A 148 4.95 -6.99 -3.79
CA ARG A 148 4.35 -6.32 -2.64
C ARG A 148 4.49 -4.83 -2.77
N ILE A 149 3.42 -4.10 -2.46
CA ILE A 149 3.41 -2.64 -2.52
C ILE A 149 4.41 -2.03 -1.53
N SER A 150 4.58 -2.64 -0.35
CA SER A 150 5.56 -2.19 0.65
C SER A 150 7.02 -2.21 0.18
N ASN A 151 7.33 -2.98 -0.84
CA ASN A 151 8.68 -3.19 -1.37
C ASN A 151 8.97 -2.33 -2.60
N PHE A 152 7.95 -1.74 -3.20
CA PHE A 152 8.05 -0.95 -4.42
C PHE A 152 7.50 0.45 -4.20
N ASP A 153 8.12 1.45 -4.79
CA ASP A 153 7.50 2.74 -4.96
C ASP A 153 6.41 2.65 -6.04
N LEU A 154 5.23 3.19 -5.76
CA LEU A 154 4.12 3.24 -6.71
C LEU A 154 4.52 3.91 -8.04
N THR A 155 5.43 4.89 -7.98
CA THR A 155 6.00 5.54 -9.16
C THR A 155 6.72 4.53 -10.04
N THR A 156 7.57 3.67 -9.43
CA THR A 156 8.30 2.61 -10.15
C THR A 156 7.35 1.60 -10.78
N ILE A 157 6.30 1.16 -10.05
CA ILE A 157 5.30 0.24 -10.57
C ILE A 157 4.63 0.86 -11.82
N HIS A 158 4.12 2.08 -11.69
CA HIS A 158 3.47 2.78 -12.80
C HIS A 158 4.41 2.96 -14.00
N GLN A 159 5.64 3.44 -13.78
CA GLN A 159 6.62 3.65 -14.85
C GLN A 159 7.00 2.34 -15.55
N THR A 160 7.14 1.24 -14.79
CA THR A 160 7.44 -0.08 -15.36
C THR A 160 6.31 -0.54 -16.28
N VAL A 161 5.06 -0.41 -15.85
CA VAL A 161 3.89 -0.77 -16.68
C VAL A 161 3.82 0.11 -17.92
N VAL A 162 3.99 1.43 -17.77
CA VAL A 162 3.99 2.36 -18.92
C VAL A 162 5.12 2.04 -19.90
N SER A 163 6.34 1.80 -19.39
CA SER A 163 7.53 1.52 -20.22
C SER A 163 7.46 0.17 -20.92
N SER A 164 6.68 -0.79 -20.38
CA SER A 164 6.47 -2.09 -21.05
C SER A 164 5.72 -1.96 -22.37
N GLY A 165 4.97 -0.87 -22.57
CA GLY A 165 4.14 -0.65 -23.76
C GLY A 165 2.99 -1.64 -23.92
N GLN A 166 2.69 -2.44 -22.88
CA GLN A 166 1.73 -3.53 -22.98
C GLN A 166 0.31 -3.06 -22.69
N THR A 167 -0.65 -3.87 -23.15
CA THR A 167 -2.06 -3.75 -22.82
C THR A 167 -2.38 -4.77 -21.73
N GLY A 168 -3.03 -4.32 -20.65
CA GLY A 168 -3.33 -5.19 -19.53
C GLY A 168 -3.91 -4.44 -18.33
N GLU A 169 -4.12 -5.19 -17.24
CA GLU A 169 -4.70 -4.67 -16.01
C GLU A 169 -3.70 -4.76 -14.84
N LEU A 170 -3.49 -3.64 -14.17
CA LEU A 170 -2.77 -3.57 -12.89
C LEU A 170 -3.80 -3.67 -11.76
N THR A 171 -3.80 -4.79 -11.07
CA THR A 171 -4.66 -5.06 -9.91
C THR A 171 -3.88 -4.80 -8.62
N ILE A 172 -4.52 -4.18 -7.63
CA ILE A 172 -4.01 -3.92 -6.30
C ILE A 172 -4.90 -4.62 -5.29
N LYS A 173 -4.31 -5.42 -4.41
CA LYS A 173 -5.01 -6.17 -3.35
C LYS A 173 -4.43 -5.81 -1.98
N ASP A 174 -5.25 -5.86 -0.95
CA ASP A 174 -4.83 -5.66 0.43
C ASP A 174 -4.04 -6.87 0.98
N GLU A 175 -3.72 -6.85 2.28
CA GLU A 175 -3.02 -7.95 2.97
C GLU A 175 -3.87 -9.24 3.08
N ASN A 176 -5.18 -9.15 2.94
CA ASN A 176 -6.11 -10.28 2.98
C ASN A 176 -6.44 -10.80 1.57
N ALA A 177 -5.74 -10.31 0.54
CA ALA A 177 -5.97 -10.58 -0.88
C ALA A 177 -7.30 -10.03 -1.43
N GLU A 178 -7.97 -9.13 -0.69
CA GLU A 178 -9.17 -8.44 -1.17
C GLU A 178 -8.80 -7.34 -2.17
N PRO A 179 -9.54 -7.17 -3.28
CA PRO A 179 -9.24 -6.17 -4.29
C PRO A 179 -9.46 -4.75 -3.74
N LEU A 180 -8.41 -3.94 -3.76
CA LEU A 180 -8.47 -2.51 -3.43
C LEU A 180 -8.68 -1.65 -4.67
N GLY A 181 -8.14 -2.05 -5.81
CA GLY A 181 -8.27 -1.29 -7.05
C GLY A 181 -7.72 -2.02 -8.26
N ALA A 182 -8.09 -1.51 -9.44
CA ALA A 182 -7.64 -1.99 -10.72
C ALA A 182 -7.46 -0.82 -11.70
N PHE A 183 -6.41 -0.88 -12.53
CA PHE A 183 -6.05 0.14 -13.50
C PHE A 183 -5.76 -0.51 -14.85
N TYR A 184 -6.52 -0.10 -15.86
CA TYR A 184 -6.38 -0.64 -17.22
C TYR A 184 -5.44 0.21 -18.04
N PHE A 185 -4.47 -0.45 -18.68
CA PHE A 185 -3.49 0.14 -19.58
C PHE A 185 -3.71 -0.38 -21.00
N GLU A 186 -3.63 0.50 -21.99
CA GLU A 186 -3.66 0.16 -23.40
C GLU A 186 -2.38 0.66 -24.06
N SER A 187 -1.57 -0.24 -24.59
CA SER A 187 -0.25 0.08 -25.15
C SER A 187 0.59 0.96 -24.22
N GLY A 188 0.63 0.61 -22.92
CA GLY A 188 1.33 1.35 -21.88
C GLY A 188 0.67 2.67 -21.46
N ARG A 189 -0.53 3.00 -21.98
CA ARG A 189 -1.26 4.22 -21.60
C ARG A 189 -2.38 3.88 -20.62
N LEU A 190 -2.38 4.55 -19.49
CA LEU A 190 -3.47 4.44 -18.50
C LEU A 190 -4.77 4.95 -19.12
N ARG A 191 -5.80 4.12 -19.19
CA ARG A 191 -7.08 4.40 -19.83
C ARG A 191 -8.25 4.47 -18.88
N ALA A 192 -8.22 3.67 -17.83
CA ALA A 192 -9.27 3.65 -16.82
C ALA A 192 -8.70 3.22 -15.49
N GLY A 193 -9.38 3.60 -14.40
CA GLY A 193 -8.98 3.22 -13.05
C GLY A 193 -10.16 3.14 -12.11
N GLN A 194 -10.07 2.22 -11.16
CA GLN A 194 -10.91 2.13 -9.98
C GLN A 194 -10.02 1.89 -8.75
N PHE A 195 -10.29 2.60 -7.67
CA PHE A 195 -9.61 2.38 -6.40
C PHE A 195 -10.59 2.65 -5.25
N GLN A 196 -10.84 1.62 -4.44
CA GLN A 196 -11.90 1.62 -3.44
C GLN A 196 -13.26 1.94 -4.10
N HIS A 197 -13.94 3.02 -3.68
CA HIS A 197 -15.21 3.47 -4.25
C HIS A 197 -15.04 4.50 -5.39
N LEU A 198 -13.80 4.92 -5.66
CA LEU A 198 -13.49 5.95 -6.66
C LEU A 198 -13.21 5.34 -8.03
N THR A 199 -13.47 6.13 -9.09
CA THR A 199 -13.18 5.77 -10.48
C THR A 199 -12.41 6.89 -11.19
N GLY A 200 -11.77 6.56 -12.31
CA GLY A 200 -11.09 7.53 -13.17
C GLY A 200 -9.85 8.15 -12.55
N GLU A 201 -9.67 9.44 -12.77
CA GLU A 201 -8.50 10.19 -12.31
C GLU A 201 -8.43 10.25 -10.79
N ASP A 202 -9.57 10.41 -10.11
CA ASP A 202 -9.64 10.44 -8.65
C ASP A 202 -9.20 9.11 -8.01
N ALA A 203 -9.51 7.99 -8.62
CA ALA A 203 -9.02 6.68 -8.20
C ALA A 203 -7.49 6.59 -8.28
N PHE A 204 -6.91 7.09 -9.38
CA PHE A 204 -5.46 7.09 -9.56
C PHE A 204 -4.77 8.00 -8.54
N TRP A 205 -5.27 9.21 -8.34
CA TRP A 205 -4.69 10.11 -7.36
C TRP A 205 -4.82 9.57 -5.94
N GLN A 206 -5.97 9.01 -5.57
CA GLN A 206 -6.17 8.39 -4.25
C GLN A 206 -5.18 7.27 -3.94
N LEU A 207 -4.80 6.49 -4.94
CA LEU A 207 -3.76 5.47 -4.80
C LEU A 207 -2.44 6.08 -4.25
N PHE A 208 -2.05 7.25 -4.74
CA PHE A 208 -0.82 7.94 -4.32
C PHE A 208 -0.97 8.74 -3.01
N LEU A 209 -2.20 9.05 -2.59
CA LEU A 209 -2.48 9.72 -1.32
C LEU A 209 -2.45 8.76 -0.13
N SER A 210 -2.56 7.46 -0.36
CA SER A 210 -2.67 6.42 0.67
C SER A 210 -1.33 6.16 1.34
N ASP A 211 -1.08 6.78 2.51
CA ASP A 211 0.18 6.70 3.26
C ASP A 211 0.57 5.30 3.75
N LYS A 212 -0.41 4.40 3.89
CA LYS A 212 -0.25 3.07 4.49
C LYS A 212 -0.74 1.97 3.55
N LEU A 213 -0.53 2.16 2.26
CA LEU A 213 -0.90 1.13 1.31
C LEU A 213 -0.01 -0.10 1.51
N SER A 214 -0.63 -1.20 1.91
CA SER A 214 0.01 -2.50 2.08
C SER A 214 -0.74 -3.55 1.30
N GLY A 215 -0.05 -4.63 0.93
CA GLY A 215 -0.64 -5.70 0.14
C GLY A 215 0.20 -6.04 -1.08
N THR A 216 -0.46 -6.50 -2.13
CA THR A 216 0.19 -6.97 -3.36
C THR A 216 -0.34 -6.24 -4.58
N PHE A 217 0.49 -6.19 -5.61
CA PHE A 217 0.08 -5.77 -6.94
C PHE A 217 0.42 -6.85 -7.96
N SER A 218 -0.36 -6.89 -9.03
CA SER A 218 -0.10 -7.76 -10.20
C SER A 218 -0.55 -7.07 -11.47
N PHE A 219 0.29 -7.11 -12.51
CA PHE A 219 -0.07 -6.66 -13.85
C PHE A 219 -0.28 -7.88 -14.73
N SER A 220 -1.47 -8.00 -15.28
CA SER A 220 -1.85 -9.09 -16.18
C SER A 220 -2.00 -8.56 -17.58
N VAL A 221 -1.23 -9.12 -18.52
CA VAL A 221 -1.34 -8.77 -19.95
C VAL A 221 -2.55 -9.49 -20.54
N GLY A 222 -3.36 -8.77 -21.28
CA GLY A 222 -4.54 -9.31 -21.92
C GLY A 222 -5.43 -8.22 -22.54
N GLU A 223 -6.42 -8.66 -23.27
CA GLU A 223 -7.42 -7.77 -23.82
C GLU A 223 -8.27 -7.12 -22.72
N ARG A 224 -8.94 -6.01 -23.07
CA ARG A 224 -9.78 -5.22 -22.18
C ARG A 224 -10.75 -6.10 -21.38
N PRO A 225 -10.72 -6.09 -20.05
CA PRO A 225 -11.73 -6.78 -19.25
C PRO A 225 -13.10 -6.14 -19.49
N LEU A 226 -14.13 -6.99 -19.61
CA LEU A 226 -15.54 -6.55 -19.76
C LEU A 226 -16.09 -6.21 -18.37
N THR A 227 -15.66 -5.09 -17.80
CA THR A 227 -16.13 -4.63 -16.48
C THR A 227 -16.75 -3.24 -16.58
N ASP A 228 -17.85 -3.02 -15.91
CA ASP A 228 -18.64 -1.76 -15.97
C ASP A 228 -17.87 -0.54 -15.52
N TRP A 229 -16.86 -0.71 -14.63
CA TRP A 229 -16.05 0.39 -14.12
C TRP A 229 -15.11 1.02 -15.19
N ILE A 230 -14.81 0.32 -16.28
CA ILE A 230 -13.97 0.87 -17.36
C ILE A 230 -14.68 2.01 -18.09
N GLU A 231 -16.01 1.92 -18.24
CA GLU A 231 -16.77 2.99 -18.89
C GLU A 231 -16.91 4.22 -17.98
N SER A 232 -17.15 4.02 -16.69
CA SER A 232 -17.28 5.10 -15.70
C SER A 232 -15.93 5.69 -15.29
N GLY A 233 -14.86 4.90 -15.36
CA GLY A 233 -13.51 5.27 -14.89
C GLY A 233 -12.55 5.73 -15.97
N GLN A 234 -13.01 6.27 -17.11
CA GLN A 234 -12.14 6.71 -18.21
C GLN A 234 -11.18 7.83 -17.82
N ILE A 235 -9.90 7.65 -18.19
CA ILE A 235 -8.81 8.61 -18.00
C ILE A 235 -8.35 9.11 -19.37
N ARG A 236 -8.38 10.43 -19.58
CA ARG A 236 -8.03 11.06 -20.84
C ARG A 236 -6.63 11.65 -20.87
N ARG A 237 -6.09 11.99 -19.70
CA ARG A 237 -4.74 12.57 -19.56
C ARG A 237 -3.65 11.57 -19.89
N SER A 238 -2.47 12.06 -20.27
CA SER A 238 -1.31 11.20 -20.46
C SER A 238 -0.82 10.59 -19.16
N GLY A 239 -0.25 9.38 -19.20
CA GLY A 239 0.28 8.71 -17.99
C GLY A 239 1.36 9.52 -17.26
N GLY A 240 2.18 10.29 -17.99
CA GLY A 240 3.18 11.18 -17.40
C GLY A 240 2.57 12.37 -16.67
N GLU A 241 1.56 13.02 -17.24
CA GLU A 241 0.81 14.10 -16.58
C GLU A 241 0.09 13.59 -15.33
N MET A 242 -0.53 12.41 -15.42
CA MET A 242 -1.21 11.78 -14.29
C MET A 242 -0.25 11.55 -13.14
N LEU A 243 0.95 11.03 -13.40
CA LEU A 243 1.94 10.75 -12.37
C LEU A 243 2.47 12.05 -11.73
N ILE A 244 2.80 13.06 -12.52
CA ILE A 244 3.28 14.35 -11.99
C ILE A 244 2.21 14.98 -11.10
N THR A 245 0.96 15.00 -11.55
CA THR A 245 -0.17 15.52 -10.77
C THR A 245 -0.37 14.72 -9.47
N ALA A 246 -0.27 13.39 -9.52
CA ALA A 246 -0.40 12.54 -8.33
C ALA A 246 0.68 12.83 -7.27
N LEU A 247 1.93 13.06 -7.69
CA LEU A 247 3.03 13.42 -6.78
C LEU A 247 2.83 14.82 -6.18
N GLN A 248 2.41 15.79 -6.98
CA GLN A 248 2.05 17.13 -6.48
C GLN A 248 0.89 17.06 -5.46
N PHE A 249 -0.14 16.29 -5.78
CA PHE A 249 -1.29 16.08 -4.91
C PHE A 249 -0.90 15.42 -3.60
N ARG A 250 -0.01 14.45 -3.62
CA ARG A 250 0.52 13.82 -2.41
C ARG A 250 1.20 14.84 -1.49
N ASP A 251 2.08 15.67 -2.04
CA ASP A 251 2.82 16.66 -1.25
C ASP A 251 1.87 17.73 -0.67
N GLU A 252 0.90 18.20 -1.45
CA GLU A 252 -0.14 19.14 -1.00
C GLU A 252 -1.04 18.50 0.08
N PHE A 253 -1.47 17.26 -0.13
CA PHE A 253 -2.28 16.53 0.84
C PHE A 253 -1.59 16.39 2.19
N GLN A 254 -0.31 16.04 2.21
CA GLN A 254 0.47 15.95 3.43
C GLN A 254 0.55 17.31 4.17
N ALA A 255 0.66 18.41 3.43
CA ALA A 255 0.67 19.74 4.00
C ALA A 255 -0.70 20.14 4.61
N LEU A 256 -1.79 19.86 3.88
CA LEU A 256 -3.16 20.13 4.36
C LEU A 256 -3.52 19.22 5.55
N LYS A 257 -3.19 17.95 5.47
CA LYS A 257 -3.42 16.98 6.55
C LYS A 257 -2.75 17.41 7.86
N LYS A 258 -1.52 17.93 7.81
CA LYS A 258 -0.82 18.47 8.98
C LYS A 258 -1.52 19.73 9.56
N ARG A 259 -2.10 20.56 8.70
CA ARG A 259 -2.80 21.79 9.12
C ARG A 259 -4.15 21.48 9.78
N LEU A 260 -4.90 20.51 9.24
CA LEU A 260 -6.24 20.14 9.71
C LEU A 260 -6.21 19.03 10.77
N HIS A 261 -5.01 18.62 11.23
CA HIS A 261 -4.84 17.47 12.11
C HIS A 261 -5.29 17.77 13.54
N GLN A 262 -6.61 17.63 13.76
CA GLN A 262 -7.16 17.38 15.08
C GLN A 262 -7.88 16.03 15.01
N LYS A 263 -7.27 15.01 15.60
CA LYS A 263 -7.85 13.67 15.68
C LYS A 263 -9.11 13.73 16.54
N SER A 264 -10.20 13.15 16.04
CA SER A 264 -11.49 12.98 16.73
C SER A 264 -12.40 14.23 16.74
N GLU A 265 -12.39 15.03 15.68
CA GLU A 265 -13.36 16.13 15.54
C GLU A 265 -14.33 15.86 14.40
N THR A 266 -15.60 16.17 14.65
CA THR A 266 -16.61 16.14 13.60
C THR A 266 -16.80 17.54 13.04
N LEU A 267 -16.91 17.64 11.71
CA LEU A 267 -17.27 18.85 11.00
C LEU A 267 -18.79 19.06 11.04
N ARG A 268 -19.21 20.30 11.21
CA ARG A 268 -20.61 20.72 11.12
C ARG A 268 -20.75 21.96 10.25
N ALA A 269 -21.86 22.05 9.53
CA ALA A 269 -22.19 23.22 8.74
C ALA A 269 -22.79 24.35 9.66
N ARG A 270 -22.39 25.59 9.40
CA ARG A 270 -23.02 26.80 9.96
C ARG A 270 -24.12 27.35 9.07
N THR A 271 -24.01 27.06 7.76
CA THR A 271 -24.96 27.54 6.75
C THR A 271 -25.32 26.39 5.80
N THR A 272 -26.49 26.47 5.20
CA THR A 272 -26.97 25.57 4.17
C THR A 272 -26.76 26.10 2.74
N GLN A 273 -26.38 27.38 2.62
CA GLN A 273 -26.10 28.00 1.32
C GLN A 273 -24.60 28.15 1.13
N LEU A 274 -24.09 27.64 0.02
CA LEU A 274 -22.68 27.76 -0.33
C LEU A 274 -22.34 29.21 -0.75
N HIS A 275 -21.37 29.80 -0.09
CA HIS A 275 -20.70 31.02 -0.52
C HIS A 275 -19.32 30.65 -1.04
N TRP A 276 -19.22 30.46 -2.37
CA TRP A 276 -17.96 30.06 -3.01
C TRP A 276 -17.14 31.30 -3.36
N ASN A 277 -15.86 31.28 -2.98
CA ASN A 277 -14.95 32.38 -3.23
C ASN A 277 -14.57 32.44 -4.70
N ASP A 278 -14.63 33.65 -5.33
CA ASP A 278 -14.27 33.84 -6.75
C ASP A 278 -12.80 33.48 -7.09
N GLY A 279 -11.94 33.36 -6.07
CA GLY A 279 -10.55 32.93 -6.22
C GLY A 279 -10.32 31.42 -6.06
N ALA A 280 -11.32 30.66 -5.63
CA ALA A 280 -11.23 29.23 -5.45
C ALA A 280 -11.48 28.47 -6.79
N PRO A 281 -10.86 27.28 -6.99
CA PRO A 281 -11.04 26.53 -8.24
C PRO A 281 -12.50 26.14 -8.48
N ASP A 282 -13.08 26.56 -9.60
CA ASP A 282 -14.48 26.23 -9.97
C ASP A 282 -14.74 24.72 -9.99
N GLN A 283 -13.72 23.92 -10.28
CA GLN A 283 -13.80 22.44 -10.30
C GLN A 283 -14.14 21.82 -8.94
N LEU A 284 -13.90 22.54 -7.84
CA LEU A 284 -14.20 22.08 -6.47
C LEU A 284 -15.56 22.56 -5.97
N ARG A 285 -16.25 23.42 -6.71
CA ARG A 285 -17.54 24.00 -6.29
C ARG A 285 -18.62 22.93 -6.09
N GLU A 286 -18.74 22.02 -7.07
CA GLU A 286 -19.71 20.91 -6.98
C GLU A 286 -19.42 20.01 -5.77
N VAL A 287 -18.13 19.76 -5.50
CA VAL A 287 -17.72 19.00 -4.31
C VAL A 287 -18.06 19.77 -3.03
N ALA A 288 -17.91 21.10 -3.02
CA ALA A 288 -18.24 21.92 -1.88
C ALA A 288 -19.76 21.93 -1.59
N GLU A 289 -20.58 21.97 -2.63
CA GLU A 289 -22.03 21.84 -2.52
C GLU A 289 -22.42 20.48 -1.91
N GLN A 290 -21.82 19.40 -2.41
CA GLN A 290 -22.05 18.04 -1.88
C GLN A 290 -21.59 17.91 -0.40
N VAL A 291 -20.41 18.42 -0.06
CA VAL A 291 -19.88 18.39 1.32
C VAL A 291 -20.81 19.17 2.25
N LEU A 292 -21.25 20.36 1.85
CA LEU A 292 -22.14 21.20 2.65
C LEU A 292 -23.52 20.54 2.87
N GLU A 293 -24.06 19.90 1.83
CA GLU A 293 -25.28 19.12 1.92
C GLU A 293 -25.14 17.96 2.93
N LEU A 294 -24.06 17.19 2.85
CA LEU A 294 -23.77 16.09 3.76
C LEU A 294 -23.65 16.58 5.21
N LEU A 295 -23.00 17.73 5.44
CA LEU A 295 -22.83 18.32 6.75
C LEU A 295 -24.13 18.95 7.31
N SER A 296 -25.06 19.34 6.44
CA SER A 296 -26.39 19.80 6.85
C SER A 296 -27.26 18.72 7.47
N GLN A 297 -27.01 17.45 7.10
CA GLN A 297 -27.70 16.28 7.64
C GLN A 297 -27.16 15.86 9.01
N GLY A 298 -26.01 16.41 9.46
CA GLY A 298 -25.40 16.12 10.75
C GLY A 298 -23.87 16.25 10.73
N GLY A 299 -23.25 16.19 11.89
CA GLY A 299 -21.78 16.18 12.00
C GLY A 299 -21.18 14.95 11.33
N LYS A 300 -20.08 15.15 10.58
CA LYS A 300 -19.35 14.10 9.88
C LYS A 300 -17.85 14.22 10.12
N SER A 301 -17.16 13.07 10.19
CA SER A 301 -15.71 13.05 10.17
C SER A 301 -15.17 13.23 8.74
N MET A 302 -13.89 13.52 8.59
CA MET A 302 -13.24 13.58 7.27
C MET A 302 -13.34 12.24 6.54
N ASP A 303 -13.23 11.12 7.27
CA ASP A 303 -13.38 9.77 6.73
C ASP A 303 -14.80 9.48 6.22
N ASP A 304 -15.84 9.99 6.94
CA ASP A 304 -17.23 9.87 6.51
C ASP A 304 -17.50 10.65 5.23
N LEU A 305 -16.93 11.86 5.11
CA LEU A 305 -17.02 12.65 3.88
C LEU A 305 -16.34 11.94 2.72
N TYR A 306 -15.16 11.39 2.93
CA TYR A 306 -14.45 10.63 1.90
C TYR A 306 -15.27 9.43 1.40
N ARG A 307 -15.88 8.67 2.31
CA ARG A 307 -16.71 7.50 1.93
C ARG A 307 -17.97 7.87 1.15
N GLN A 308 -18.47 9.10 1.30
CA GLN A 308 -19.73 9.54 0.69
C GLN A 308 -19.53 10.43 -0.54
N CYS A 309 -18.32 10.94 -0.77
CA CYS A 309 -17.97 11.73 -1.95
C CYS A 309 -17.24 10.87 -3.00
N SER A 310 -17.50 11.11 -4.28
CA SER A 310 -16.85 10.40 -5.38
C SER A 310 -15.57 11.08 -5.87
N VAL A 311 -14.80 11.69 -4.96
CA VAL A 311 -13.54 12.39 -5.24
C VAL A 311 -12.46 11.99 -4.26
N CYS A 312 -11.18 12.15 -4.64
CA CYS A 312 -10.05 11.81 -3.78
C CYS A 312 -9.99 12.69 -2.52
N GLU A 313 -9.36 12.17 -1.47
CA GLU A 313 -9.24 12.85 -0.16
C GLU A 313 -8.70 14.28 -0.28
N LEU A 314 -7.70 14.51 -1.14
CA LEU A 314 -7.14 15.86 -1.31
C LEU A 314 -8.21 16.89 -1.65
N LYS A 315 -9.10 16.61 -2.61
CA LYS A 315 -10.17 17.54 -2.99
C LYS A 315 -11.11 17.85 -1.84
N ILE A 316 -11.41 16.86 -1.01
CA ILE A 316 -12.22 17.06 0.21
C ILE A 316 -11.49 17.95 1.20
N TYR A 317 -10.19 17.72 1.41
CA TYR A 317 -9.37 18.57 2.30
C TYR A 317 -9.25 20.02 1.79
N GLN A 318 -9.12 20.21 0.47
CA GLN A 318 -9.13 21.54 -0.15
C GLN A 318 -10.46 22.24 0.07
N VAL A 319 -11.57 21.56 -0.22
CA VAL A 319 -12.93 22.10 0.00
C VAL A 319 -13.18 22.44 1.45
N VAL A 320 -12.89 21.53 2.38
CA VAL A 320 -13.07 21.76 3.81
C VAL A 320 -12.23 22.94 4.28
N THR A 321 -10.99 23.07 3.77
CA THR A 321 -10.13 24.22 4.08
C THR A 321 -10.79 25.54 3.64
N GLU A 322 -11.33 25.60 2.43
CA GLU A 322 -12.01 26.78 1.90
C GLU A 322 -13.28 27.13 2.69
N LEU A 323 -14.07 26.11 3.03
CA LEU A 323 -15.28 26.29 3.86
C LEU A 323 -14.97 26.74 5.29
N LEU A 324 -13.83 26.32 5.87
CA LEU A 324 -13.35 26.81 7.17
C LEU A 324 -12.88 28.27 7.08
N TYR A 325 -12.15 28.65 6.02
CA TYR A 325 -11.71 30.02 5.80
C TYR A 325 -12.90 31.01 5.64
N SER A 326 -13.97 30.56 4.99
CA SER A 326 -15.20 31.34 4.80
C SER A 326 -16.18 31.21 5.96
N ASP A 327 -15.79 30.59 7.07
CA ASP A 327 -16.60 30.38 8.30
C ASP A 327 -17.93 29.66 8.05
N GLN A 328 -18.04 28.86 7.00
CA GLN A 328 -19.24 28.10 6.65
C GLN A 328 -19.33 26.76 7.37
N VAL A 329 -18.20 26.22 7.82
CA VAL A 329 -18.12 24.99 8.61
C VAL A 329 -17.19 25.18 9.82
N PHE A 330 -17.30 24.30 10.79
CA PHE A 330 -16.45 24.33 11.99
C PHE A 330 -16.27 22.90 12.54
N PHE A 331 -15.18 22.69 13.27
CA PHE A 331 -14.94 21.46 13.99
C PHE A 331 -15.60 21.49 15.37
N THR A 332 -16.22 20.36 15.75
CA THR A 332 -16.71 20.12 17.11
C THR A 332 -15.98 18.91 17.69
N PRO A 333 -15.56 18.97 18.98
CA PRO A 333 -15.07 17.76 19.65
C PRO A 333 -16.11 16.66 19.55
N GLU A 334 -15.67 15.41 19.42
CA GLU A 334 -16.57 14.26 19.45
C GLU A 334 -17.24 14.24 20.83
N ALA A 335 -18.49 14.70 20.90
CA ALA A 335 -19.27 14.67 22.13
C ALA A 335 -19.56 13.19 22.42
N ASP A 336 -19.24 12.75 23.64
CA ASP A 336 -19.70 11.48 24.18
C ASP A 336 -21.15 11.24 23.72
N GLN A 337 -21.37 10.16 22.98
CA GLN A 337 -22.72 9.73 22.66
C GLN A 337 -23.46 9.57 23.99
N PRO A 338 -24.62 10.20 24.19
CA PRO A 338 -25.39 9.92 25.37
C PRO A 338 -25.72 8.42 25.35
N SER A 339 -25.10 7.68 26.25
CA SER A 339 -25.47 6.32 26.56
C SER A 339 -26.98 6.31 26.86
N GLY A 340 -27.74 5.78 25.91
CA GLY A 340 -29.18 5.58 26.06
C GLY A 340 -29.47 4.52 27.10
N GLU A 341 -29.29 4.82 28.37
CA GLU A 341 -29.94 4.16 29.47
C GLU A 341 -31.10 5.03 29.94
N MET A 342 -32.28 4.63 29.54
CA MET A 342 -33.48 5.07 30.20
C MET A 342 -33.42 4.59 31.68
N PRO A 343 -33.65 5.47 32.66
CA PRO A 343 -33.80 5.04 34.03
C PRO A 343 -35.09 4.21 34.13
N SER A 344 -34.95 2.91 34.39
CA SER A 344 -36.05 2.05 34.80
C SER A 344 -36.62 2.62 36.11
N THR A 345 -37.86 3.10 36.07
CA THR A 345 -38.70 3.43 37.22
C THR A 345 -38.80 2.23 38.13
N THR A 346 -38.03 2.20 39.20
CA THR A 346 -38.21 1.28 40.32
C THR A 346 -39.39 1.74 41.13
N LYS A 347 -40.49 1.03 41.06
CA LYS A 347 -41.58 1.10 42.03
C LYS A 347 -41.07 0.61 43.36
N ILE A 348 -41.14 1.44 44.36
CA ILE A 348 -40.97 1.10 45.77
C ILE A 348 -42.27 0.42 46.21
N ASP A 349 -42.23 -0.86 46.57
CA ASP A 349 -43.21 -1.52 47.42
C ASP A 349 -42.52 -2.00 48.67
N ALA A 350 -43.04 -1.42 49.79
CA ALA A 350 -42.64 -1.78 51.16
C ALA A 350 -43.17 -3.13 51.55
N LYS A 351 -42.32 -4.00 52.11
CA LYS A 351 -42.58 -4.76 53.32
C LYS A 351 -41.34 -5.63 53.66
N GLY A 352 -40.97 -5.52 54.93
CA GLY A 352 -39.83 -6.18 55.49
C GLY A 352 -39.97 -7.69 55.68
N GLU A 353 -38.86 -8.31 55.89
CA GLU A 353 -38.57 -9.20 57.01
C GLU A 353 -37.19 -9.83 56.89
N ASN A 354 -36.57 -9.90 58.06
CA ASN A 354 -35.26 -10.51 58.37
C ASN A 354 -35.21 -12.00 57.99
N ALA A 355 -34.06 -12.49 57.58
CA ALA A 355 -33.46 -13.69 58.21
C ALA A 355 -32.00 -13.89 57.76
N GLN A 356 -31.20 -14.15 58.74
CA GLN A 356 -29.76 -14.45 58.76
C GLN A 356 -29.40 -15.85 58.21
N LEU A 357 -28.06 -15.99 58.03
CA LEU A 357 -27.26 -17.22 58.14
C LEU A 357 -27.17 -18.08 56.86
N THR A 358 -26.06 -18.50 56.35
CA THR A 358 -24.72 -18.93 56.77
C THR A 358 -23.95 -19.41 55.53
N ARG A 359 -22.63 -19.24 55.59
CA ARG A 359 -21.65 -19.94 54.74
C ARG A 359 -21.57 -21.43 55.14
N PRO A 360 -21.04 -22.32 54.34
CA PRO A 360 -19.61 -22.29 54.01
C PRO A 360 -19.26 -22.06 52.55
#